data_19365c09615b616d9e1b968ac20fde11
#
_entry.id   19365c09615b616d9e1b968ac20fde11
#
_cell.length_a   1.000
_cell.length_b   1.000
_cell.length_c   1.000
_cell.angle_alpha   90.00
_cell.angle_beta   90.00
_cell.angle_gamma   90.00
#
_symmetry.space_group_name_H-M   'P 1'
#
loop_
_entity.id
_entity.type
_entity.pdbx_description
1 polymer ?
#
loop_
_entity_poly.entity_id
_entity_poly.type
_entity_poly.pdbx_seq_one_letter_code
_entity_poly.pdbx_strand_id
1 'polypeptide(L)'
;FEASGFSDTTVMSGKVVFDLGAVDGATVTNTFVDLETDTTANDANTPVVAVTSTTQAAAEAVGFQYTYQIDLNTSFNGDDNLYVRLKSGNATDVFSDKTQGTYLSSSNGNDDALKVDKVWYSFLVGEKNRFWVGPRIENYYMHGASPSIYKPITKQFKLGGNGAAYGASTNSGVGWAFNADNGFSLSSNVVSKQNGCLLYTSDAADEGWC
;
A
#
# COMPACT_ATOMS: atom_id res chain seq x y z
N PHE A 1 31.63 4.14 13.17
CA PHE A 1 31.30 4.62 11.84
C PHE A 1 30.62 5.98 12.00
N GLU A 2 31.36 7.06 11.90
CA GLU A 2 30.76 8.34 11.61
C GLU A 2 30.26 8.27 10.16
N ALA A 3 28.96 8.16 9.99
CA ALA A 3 28.34 8.41 8.70
C ALA A 3 28.48 9.92 8.42
N SER A 4 29.63 10.30 7.89
CA SER A 4 29.84 11.62 7.29
C SER A 4 28.81 11.75 6.18
N GLY A 5 27.92 12.72 6.29
CA GLY A 5 26.65 12.87 5.65
C GLY A 5 26.58 12.37 4.21
N PHE A 6 25.64 11.44 3.97
CA PHE A 6 25.23 11.03 2.64
C PHE A 6 24.80 12.25 1.80
N SER A 7 24.21 13.23 2.43
CA SER A 7 23.83 14.52 1.84
C SER A 7 23.36 15.48 2.94
N ASP A 8 23.61 16.76 2.78
CA ASP A 8 23.10 17.81 3.68
C ASP A 8 21.58 17.99 3.60
N THR A 9 20.95 17.52 2.51
CA THR A 9 19.53 17.69 2.24
C THR A 9 18.72 16.40 2.33
N THR A 10 19.39 15.24 2.37
CA THR A 10 18.73 13.94 2.34
C THR A 10 19.09 13.12 3.56
N VAL A 11 18.07 12.68 4.30
CA VAL A 11 18.19 11.71 5.38
C VAL A 11 17.80 10.34 4.86
N MET A 12 18.72 9.38 4.99
CA MET A 12 18.48 7.99 4.69
C MET A 12 18.24 7.21 5.98
N SER A 13 17.16 6.44 6.00
CA SER A 13 16.86 5.46 7.04
C SER A 13 16.47 4.15 6.41
N GLY A 14 16.57 3.06 7.18
CA GLY A 14 16.19 1.76 6.65
C GLY A 14 15.94 0.75 7.74
N LYS A 15 15.36 -0.36 7.34
CA LYS A 15 15.20 -1.53 8.19
C LYS A 15 15.30 -2.81 7.40
N VAL A 16 15.78 -3.83 8.08
CA VAL A 16 15.69 -5.23 7.62
C VAL A 16 14.85 -5.97 8.63
N VAL A 17 13.94 -6.81 8.16
CA VAL A 17 13.17 -7.73 8.99
C VAL A 17 13.44 -9.12 8.47
N PHE A 18 13.76 -10.03 9.39
CA PHE A 18 13.89 -11.45 9.14
C PHE A 18 12.71 -12.15 9.79
N ASP A 19 11.98 -12.93 9.00
CA ASP A 19 10.88 -13.76 9.46
C ASP A 19 11.29 -15.23 9.34
N LEU A 20 11.33 -15.92 10.47
CA LEU A 20 11.60 -17.36 10.55
C LEU A 20 10.40 -18.06 11.17
N GLY A 21 9.86 -19.05 10.50
CA GLY A 21 8.71 -19.76 11.00
C GLY A 21 8.21 -20.85 10.09
N ALA A 22 7.24 -21.58 10.60
CA ALA A 22 6.47 -22.56 9.87
C ALA A 22 5.00 -22.42 10.26
N VAL A 23 4.11 -22.85 9.38
CA VAL A 23 2.69 -23.00 9.68
C VAL A 23 2.35 -24.48 9.56
N ASP A 24 1.94 -25.07 10.68
CA ASP A 24 1.35 -26.41 10.70
C ASP A 24 -0.16 -26.26 10.54
N GLY A 25 -0.74 -26.95 9.61
CA GLY A 25 -2.18 -26.97 9.53
C GLY A 25 -2.87 -27.01 8.22
N ALA A 26 -4.12 -26.78 8.34
CA ALA A 26 -5.20 -27.06 7.45
C ALA A 26 -5.04 -26.47 6.04
N THR A 27 -5.49 -27.24 5.10
CA THR A 27 -5.82 -26.83 3.74
C THR A 27 -6.89 -25.74 3.80
N VAL A 28 -6.66 -24.60 3.18
CA VAL A 28 -7.69 -23.57 3.00
C VAL A 28 -8.29 -23.69 1.61
N THR A 29 -9.60 -23.89 1.54
CA THR A 29 -10.33 -23.90 0.29
C THR A 29 -11.04 -22.55 0.13
N ASN A 30 -10.62 -21.77 -0.84
CA ASN A 30 -11.31 -20.56 -1.23
C ASN A 30 -12.27 -20.85 -2.36
N THR A 31 -13.53 -20.55 -2.15
CA THR A 31 -14.56 -20.67 -3.17
C THR A 31 -14.94 -19.27 -3.65
N PHE A 32 -14.68 -18.99 -4.90
CA PHE A 32 -15.10 -17.76 -5.56
C PHE A 32 -16.34 -18.06 -6.39
N VAL A 33 -17.34 -17.22 -6.23
CA VAL A 33 -18.53 -17.23 -7.07
C VAL A 33 -18.39 -16.06 -8.03
N ASP A 34 -18.21 -16.35 -9.30
CA ASP A 34 -18.19 -15.32 -10.35
C ASP A 34 -19.49 -15.41 -11.14
N LEU A 35 -20.10 -14.27 -11.41
CA LEU A 35 -21.28 -14.13 -12.21
C LEU A 35 -20.86 -13.78 -13.64
N GLU A 36 -20.67 -14.78 -14.46
CA GLU A 36 -20.39 -14.59 -15.87
C GLU A 36 -21.71 -14.58 -16.69
N THR A 37 -21.72 -13.81 -17.75
CA THR A 37 -22.82 -13.84 -18.71
C THR A 37 -22.56 -14.96 -19.73
N ASP A 38 -23.45 -15.93 -19.82
CA ASP A 38 -23.35 -16.98 -20.84
C ASP A 38 -23.60 -16.38 -22.23
N THR A 39 -22.52 -16.20 -22.98
CA THR A 39 -22.58 -15.70 -24.36
C THR A 39 -22.90 -16.80 -25.36
N THR A 40 -23.01 -18.07 -24.95
CA THR A 40 -23.27 -19.21 -25.83
C THR A 40 -24.74 -19.66 -25.81
N ALA A 41 -25.50 -19.22 -24.82
CA ALA A 41 -26.93 -19.49 -24.76
C ALA A 41 -27.71 -18.57 -25.74
N ASN A 42 -28.79 -19.07 -26.29
CA ASN A 42 -29.70 -18.28 -27.14
C ASN A 42 -30.36 -17.08 -26.44
N ASP A 43 -30.17 -16.98 -25.13
CA ASP A 43 -30.54 -15.85 -24.29
C ASP A 43 -29.27 -15.28 -23.66
N ALA A 44 -28.69 -14.29 -24.32
CA ALA A 44 -27.43 -13.64 -23.93
C ALA A 44 -27.48 -12.90 -22.57
N ASN A 45 -28.55 -13.04 -21.81
CA ASN A 45 -28.74 -12.33 -20.55
C ASN A 45 -28.92 -13.26 -19.33
N THR A 46 -28.70 -14.58 -19.50
CA THR A 46 -28.79 -15.51 -18.38
C THR A 46 -27.45 -15.52 -17.63
N PRO A 47 -27.39 -15.06 -16.37
CA PRO A 47 -26.16 -15.14 -15.61
C PRO A 47 -25.80 -16.57 -15.28
N VAL A 48 -24.61 -16.99 -15.66
CA VAL A 48 -24.04 -18.29 -15.25
C VAL A 48 -23.19 -18.08 -14.02
N VAL A 49 -23.44 -18.86 -13.00
CA VAL A 49 -22.63 -18.87 -11.78
C VAL A 49 -21.46 -19.81 -11.99
N ALA A 50 -20.29 -19.26 -12.26
CA ALA A 50 -19.05 -20.00 -12.23
C ALA A 50 -18.54 -20.10 -10.78
N VAL A 51 -18.45 -21.30 -10.24
CA VAL A 51 -17.87 -21.55 -8.91
C VAL A 51 -16.47 -22.10 -9.10
N THR A 52 -15.48 -21.27 -8.80
CA THR A 52 -14.07 -21.69 -8.81
C THR A 52 -13.61 -21.94 -7.38
N SER A 53 -13.18 -23.16 -7.08
CA SER A 53 -12.60 -23.53 -5.80
C SER A 53 -11.10 -23.73 -5.95
N THR A 54 -10.31 -22.97 -5.22
CA THR A 54 -8.86 -23.16 -5.11
C THR A 54 -8.53 -23.70 -3.73
N THR A 55 -7.90 -24.86 -3.68
CA THR A 55 -7.43 -25.45 -2.43
C THR A 55 -5.93 -25.24 -2.32
N GLN A 56 -5.50 -24.57 -1.27
CA GLN A 56 -4.10 -24.29 -0.99
C GLN A 56 -3.72 -24.96 0.33
N ALA A 57 -2.72 -25.84 0.27
CA ALA A 57 -2.13 -26.43 1.47
C ALA A 57 -1.18 -25.43 2.14
N ALA A 58 -1.17 -25.38 3.46
CA ALA A 58 -0.14 -24.66 4.17
C ALA A 58 1.22 -25.32 3.93
N ALA A 59 2.24 -24.52 3.66
CA ALA A 59 3.58 -25.04 3.59
C ALA A 59 4.07 -25.39 5.01
N GLU A 60 4.23 -26.67 5.30
CA GLU A 60 4.69 -27.16 6.61
C GLU A 60 6.20 -26.99 6.81
N ALA A 61 6.93 -26.59 5.76
CA ALA A 61 8.36 -26.36 5.82
C ALA A 61 8.69 -25.08 6.61
N VAL A 62 9.78 -25.13 7.35
CA VAL A 62 10.33 -23.91 7.99
C VAL A 62 10.82 -22.97 6.92
N GLY A 63 10.22 -21.80 6.85
CA GLY A 63 10.61 -20.72 5.94
C GLY A 63 11.49 -19.71 6.65
N PHE A 64 12.50 -19.21 5.96
CA PHE A 64 13.32 -18.08 6.39
C PHE A 64 13.33 -17.03 5.28
N GLN A 65 12.75 -15.88 5.57
CA GLN A 65 12.54 -14.83 4.59
C GLN A 65 12.97 -13.47 5.15
N TYR A 66 13.14 -12.50 4.27
CA TYR A 66 13.50 -11.15 4.66
C TYR A 66 12.66 -10.10 3.93
N THR A 67 12.59 -8.93 4.55
CA THR A 67 12.18 -7.69 3.89
C THR A 67 13.19 -6.60 4.19
N TYR A 68 13.71 -5.99 3.16
CA TYR A 68 14.62 -4.84 3.20
C TYR A 68 13.89 -3.59 2.72
N GLN A 69 14.04 -2.49 3.46
CA GLN A 69 13.42 -1.21 3.14
C GLN A 69 14.42 -0.08 3.36
N ILE A 70 14.49 0.84 2.40
CA ILE A 70 15.21 2.11 2.50
C ILE A 70 14.19 3.23 2.34
N ASP A 71 14.23 4.18 3.25
CA ASP A 71 13.44 5.42 3.22
C ASP A 71 14.40 6.60 3.04
N LEU A 72 14.19 7.37 1.98
CA LEU A 72 14.89 8.62 1.71
C LEU A 72 13.93 9.78 1.93
N ASN A 73 14.33 10.72 2.75
CA ASN A 73 13.63 11.97 3.02
C ASN A 73 14.53 13.13 2.60
N THR A 74 14.14 13.85 1.57
CA THR A 74 14.92 14.96 1.01
C THR A 74 14.14 16.26 1.18
N SER A 75 14.72 17.24 1.81
CA SER A 75 14.19 18.60 1.91
C SER A 75 14.99 19.57 1.07
N PHE A 76 14.32 20.45 0.36
CA PHE A 76 14.95 21.49 -0.48
C PHE A 76 14.95 22.86 0.18
N ASN A 77 14.00 23.13 1.08
CA ASN A 77 13.82 24.42 1.73
C ASN A 77 13.69 24.36 3.26
N GLY A 78 13.76 23.15 3.85
CA GLY A 78 13.63 22.90 5.28
C GLY A 78 12.23 22.52 5.76
N ASP A 79 11.18 22.92 5.03
CA ASP A 79 9.77 22.72 5.40
C ASP A 79 9.05 21.73 4.48
N ASP A 80 9.72 21.25 3.45
CA ASP A 80 9.22 20.31 2.46
C ASP A 80 9.82 18.91 2.66
N ASN A 81 9.26 17.93 1.98
CA ASN A 81 9.82 16.58 1.96
C ASN A 81 9.51 15.85 0.65
N LEU A 82 10.54 15.51 -0.09
CA LEU A 82 10.47 14.49 -1.12
C LEU A 82 10.76 13.13 -0.46
N TYR A 83 9.76 12.30 -0.38
CA TYR A 83 9.87 10.96 0.19
C TYR A 83 9.97 9.91 -0.90
N VAL A 84 10.98 9.07 -0.79
CA VAL A 84 11.15 7.89 -1.67
C VAL A 84 11.38 6.66 -0.80
N ARG A 85 10.61 5.60 -1.04
CA ARG A 85 10.80 4.29 -0.43
C ARG A 85 11.22 3.26 -1.46
N LEU A 86 12.33 2.61 -1.21
CA LEU A 86 12.78 1.43 -1.91
C LEU A 86 12.54 0.19 -1.06
N LYS A 87 12.16 -0.91 -1.70
CA LYS A 87 11.83 -2.15 -0.99
C LYS A 87 12.26 -3.37 -1.79
N SER A 88 12.75 -4.38 -1.06
CA SER A 88 13.07 -5.70 -1.59
C SER A 88 12.67 -6.78 -0.59
N GLY A 89 12.44 -7.99 -1.04
CA GLY A 89 12.18 -9.14 -0.19
C GLY A 89 11.83 -10.39 -0.96
N ASN A 90 12.01 -11.52 -0.30
CA ASN A 90 11.79 -12.86 -0.84
C ASN A 90 10.60 -13.58 -0.19
N ALA A 91 9.69 -12.85 0.46
CA ALA A 91 8.54 -13.46 1.12
C ALA A 91 7.65 -14.20 0.11
N THR A 92 7.43 -15.47 0.37
CA THR A 92 6.58 -16.37 -0.40
C THR A 92 5.63 -17.11 0.53
N ASP A 93 4.71 -17.88 -0.04
CA ASP A 93 3.88 -18.83 0.64
C ASP A 93 2.99 -18.24 1.76
N VAL A 94 2.81 -19.00 2.84
CA VAL A 94 1.84 -18.72 3.92
C VAL A 94 2.03 -17.37 4.60
N PHE A 95 3.25 -16.84 4.67
CA PHE A 95 3.52 -15.54 5.30
C PHE A 95 3.24 -14.35 4.38
N SER A 96 2.95 -14.59 3.12
CA SER A 96 2.54 -13.59 2.13
C SER A 96 1.12 -13.76 1.63
N ASP A 97 0.44 -14.86 1.97
CA ASP A 97 -0.92 -15.16 1.55
C ASP A 97 -1.96 -14.61 2.53
N LYS A 98 -2.92 -13.86 2.00
CA LYS A 98 -4.01 -13.27 2.77
C LYS A 98 -5.06 -14.28 3.21
N THR A 99 -5.19 -15.39 2.49
CA THR A 99 -6.27 -16.34 2.67
C THR A 99 -6.10 -17.20 3.92
N GLN A 100 -4.87 -17.41 4.35
CA GLN A 100 -4.55 -18.25 5.50
C GLN A 100 -4.48 -17.48 6.83
N GLY A 101 -4.67 -16.16 6.79
CA GLY A 101 -4.60 -15.32 8.00
C GLY A 101 -3.20 -15.14 8.59
N THR A 102 -2.19 -15.74 7.99
CA THR A 102 -0.79 -15.73 8.44
C THR A 102 0.06 -14.66 7.75
N TYR A 103 -0.54 -13.87 6.87
CA TYR A 103 0.15 -12.82 6.15
C TYR A 103 0.76 -11.78 7.11
N LEU A 104 2.09 -11.75 7.18
CA LEU A 104 2.80 -10.84 8.07
C LEU A 104 2.87 -9.43 7.51
N SER A 105 2.80 -8.43 8.38
CA SER A 105 2.93 -7.04 7.98
C SER A 105 4.35 -6.68 7.52
N SER A 106 5.33 -7.47 7.88
CA SER A 106 6.73 -7.40 7.42
C SER A 106 6.96 -8.05 6.07
N SER A 107 6.10 -8.97 5.63
CA SER A 107 6.28 -9.71 4.39
C SER A 107 6.26 -8.83 3.15
N ASN A 108 7.25 -9.01 2.30
CA ASN A 108 7.33 -8.40 0.98
C ASN A 108 7.95 -9.42 0.01
N GLY A 109 7.16 -9.84 -0.97
CA GLY A 109 7.59 -10.75 -2.03
C GLY A 109 7.67 -9.98 -3.35
N ASN A 110 8.88 -9.74 -3.84
CA ASN A 110 9.13 -9.09 -5.11
C ASN A 110 10.38 -9.64 -5.82
N ASP A 111 10.64 -10.93 -5.60
CA ASP A 111 11.70 -11.70 -6.25
C ASP A 111 13.09 -11.07 -6.06
N ASP A 112 13.40 -10.63 -4.83
CA ASP A 112 14.65 -9.96 -4.45
C ASP A 112 14.95 -8.66 -5.23
N ALA A 113 14.04 -8.22 -6.09
CA ALA A 113 14.23 -7.01 -6.87
C ALA A 113 14.05 -5.75 -6.01
N LEU A 114 14.99 -4.83 -6.06
CA LEU A 114 14.85 -3.52 -5.43
C LEU A 114 13.89 -2.66 -6.26
N LYS A 115 12.70 -2.41 -5.72
CA LYS A 115 11.63 -1.66 -6.41
C LYS A 115 11.25 -0.40 -5.65
N VAL A 116 10.84 0.62 -6.39
CA VAL A 116 10.23 1.83 -5.81
C VAL A 116 8.85 1.48 -5.25
N ASP A 117 8.72 1.55 -3.93
CA ASP A 117 7.46 1.27 -3.22
C ASP A 117 6.59 2.52 -3.12
N LYS A 118 7.20 3.67 -2.83
CA LYS A 118 6.51 4.95 -2.69
C LYS A 118 7.36 6.10 -3.23
N VAL A 119 6.70 7.10 -3.82
CA VAL A 119 7.29 8.39 -4.17
C VAL A 119 6.23 9.47 -4.02
N TRP A 120 6.49 10.48 -3.20
CA TRP A 120 5.61 11.63 -3.06
C TRP A 120 6.36 12.85 -2.51
N TYR A 121 5.80 14.02 -2.75
CA TYR A 121 6.31 15.28 -2.26
C TYR A 121 5.27 15.94 -1.35
N SER A 122 5.72 16.56 -0.26
CA SER A 122 4.89 17.35 0.61
C SER A 122 5.53 18.70 0.93
N PHE A 123 4.69 19.70 1.09
CA PHE A 123 5.13 21.07 1.36
C PHE A 123 4.09 21.81 2.19
N LEU A 124 4.54 22.86 2.88
CA LEU A 124 3.68 23.76 3.64
C LEU A 124 3.23 24.96 2.78
N VAL A 125 2.00 25.39 2.99
CA VAL A 125 1.46 26.67 2.54
C VAL A 125 0.99 27.44 3.76
N GLY A 126 1.77 28.41 4.18
CA GLY A 126 1.68 29.00 5.51
C GLY A 126 2.07 27.99 6.59
N GLU A 127 1.81 28.29 7.85
CA GLU A 127 2.28 27.49 8.98
C GLU A 127 1.40 26.27 9.28
N LYS A 128 0.14 26.25 8.80
CA LYS A 128 -0.89 25.28 9.22
C LYS A 128 -1.40 24.34 8.14
N ASN A 129 -1.07 24.61 6.88
CA ASN A 129 -1.57 23.83 5.75
C ASN A 129 -0.43 23.02 5.15
N ARG A 130 -0.56 21.69 5.15
CA ARG A 130 0.35 20.78 4.46
C ARG A 130 -0.34 20.17 3.26
N PHE A 131 0.35 20.15 2.16
CA PHE A 131 -0.08 19.51 0.92
C PHE A 131 0.82 18.33 0.59
N TRP A 132 0.24 17.35 -0.08
CA TRP A 132 0.93 16.17 -0.63
C TRP A 132 0.54 15.98 -2.08
N VAL A 133 1.50 15.55 -2.88
CA VAL A 133 1.30 15.11 -4.26
C VAL A 133 2.28 14.02 -4.59
N GLY A 134 1.85 12.99 -5.25
CA GLY A 134 2.78 11.92 -5.65
C GLY A 134 2.17 10.86 -6.53
N PRO A 135 3.00 10.24 -7.41
CA PRO A 135 2.55 9.15 -8.28
C PRO A 135 2.35 7.82 -7.53
N ARG A 136 2.94 7.68 -6.33
CA ARG A 136 2.85 6.47 -5.50
C ARG A 136 2.74 6.85 -4.02
N ILE A 137 1.54 7.25 -3.60
CA ILE A 137 1.22 7.62 -2.23
C ILE A 137 0.01 6.82 -1.73
N GLU A 138 -0.01 6.48 -0.45
CA GLU A 138 -1.18 5.90 0.20
C GLU A 138 -1.94 6.98 0.96
N ASN A 139 -3.27 6.90 0.98
CA ASN A 139 -4.14 7.90 1.58
C ASN A 139 -3.82 8.22 3.05
N TYR A 140 -3.48 7.21 3.87
CA TYR A 140 -3.21 7.42 5.28
C TYR A 140 -1.92 8.21 5.59
N TYR A 141 -1.03 8.43 4.61
CA TYR A 141 0.10 9.36 4.75
C TYR A 141 -0.34 10.83 4.72
N MET A 142 -1.52 11.09 4.17
CA MET A 142 -2.07 12.44 3.99
C MET A 142 -3.12 12.80 5.03
N HIS A 143 -3.30 11.98 6.06
CA HIS A 143 -4.18 12.30 7.17
C HIS A 143 -3.52 13.32 8.10
N GLY A 144 -4.28 14.26 8.61
CA GLY A 144 -3.80 15.24 9.59
C GLY A 144 -3.46 14.63 10.95
N ALA A 145 -4.06 13.48 11.25
CA ALA A 145 -3.75 12.68 12.44
C ALA A 145 -3.62 11.20 12.06
N SER A 146 -2.78 10.47 12.78
CA SER A 146 -2.66 9.02 12.56
C SER A 146 -3.92 8.30 13.04
N PRO A 147 -4.59 7.51 12.19
CA PRO A 147 -5.81 6.80 12.59
C PRO A 147 -5.56 5.65 13.56
N SER A 148 -4.32 5.21 13.73
CA SER A 148 -3.94 4.18 14.71
C SER A 148 -2.47 4.27 15.10
N ILE A 149 -2.19 4.04 16.37
CA ILE A 149 -0.84 3.91 16.92
C ILE A 149 -0.33 2.45 16.88
N TYR A 150 -1.21 1.51 16.63
CA TYR A 150 -0.88 0.08 16.67
C TYR A 150 -0.08 -0.34 15.44
N LYS A 151 0.87 -1.25 15.66
CA LYS A 151 1.72 -1.88 14.64
C LYS A 151 1.54 -3.40 14.68
N PRO A 152 0.43 -3.91 14.17
CA PRO A 152 0.12 -5.33 14.25
C PRO A 152 1.10 -6.18 13.43
N ILE A 153 1.33 -7.41 13.91
CA ILE A 153 2.20 -8.39 13.26
C ILE A 153 1.56 -8.85 11.94
N THR A 154 0.27 -9.15 11.97
CA THR A 154 -0.46 -9.61 10.78
C THR A 154 -0.99 -8.42 9.97
N LYS A 155 -0.89 -8.53 8.65
CA LYS A 155 -1.14 -7.43 7.72
C LYS A 155 -2.61 -7.00 7.67
N GLN A 156 -3.54 -7.90 7.87
CA GLN A 156 -4.97 -7.59 7.83
C GLN A 156 -5.41 -6.57 8.90
N PHE A 157 -4.67 -6.47 10.00
CA PHE A 157 -4.94 -5.50 11.06
C PHE A 157 -4.15 -4.19 10.93
N LYS A 158 -3.31 -4.10 9.93
CA LYS A 158 -2.53 -2.88 9.64
C LYS A 158 -3.35 -1.88 8.83
N LEU A 159 -3.02 -0.57 8.93
CA LEU A 159 -3.67 0.47 8.13
C LEU A 159 -3.68 0.14 6.63
N GLY A 160 -2.53 -0.22 6.05
CA GLY A 160 -2.42 -0.60 4.66
C GLY A 160 -3.06 -1.96 4.31
N GLY A 161 -3.42 -2.78 5.28
CA GLY A 161 -4.10 -4.07 5.10
C GLY A 161 -5.62 -3.97 5.20
N ASN A 162 -6.14 -2.90 5.81
CA ASN A 162 -7.57 -2.67 5.97
C ASN A 162 -8.08 -1.60 4.99
N GLY A 163 -8.04 -1.93 3.70
CA GLY A 163 -8.43 -1.03 2.63
C GLY A 163 -9.87 -0.55 2.69
N ALA A 164 -10.77 -1.34 3.29
CA ALA A 164 -12.17 -0.94 3.47
C ALA A 164 -12.32 0.22 4.46
N ALA A 165 -11.49 0.25 5.52
CA ALA A 165 -11.58 1.30 6.53
C ALA A 165 -10.74 2.54 6.18
N TYR A 166 -9.60 2.35 5.52
CA TYR A 166 -8.61 3.42 5.32
C TYR A 166 -8.28 3.69 3.85
N GLY A 167 -8.92 3.01 2.93
CA GLY A 167 -8.75 3.23 1.50
C GLY A 167 -7.33 2.96 0.98
N ALA A 168 -6.70 1.85 1.35
CA ALA A 168 -5.29 1.56 1.15
C ALA A 168 -4.86 1.34 -0.32
N SER A 169 -5.01 2.35 -1.16
CA SER A 169 -4.42 2.36 -2.51
C SER A 169 -3.06 3.05 -2.49
N THR A 170 -2.06 2.46 -3.17
CA THR A 170 -0.74 3.07 -3.39
C THR A 170 -0.65 3.46 -4.87
N ASN A 171 -1.13 4.64 -5.21
CA ASN A 171 -1.21 5.15 -6.57
C ASN A 171 -1.01 6.67 -6.58
N SER A 172 -1.30 7.29 -7.72
CA SER A 172 -1.28 8.75 -7.85
C SER A 172 -2.29 9.38 -6.90
N GLY A 173 -1.85 10.33 -6.11
CA GLY A 173 -2.69 10.96 -5.10
C GLY A 173 -2.29 12.39 -4.79
N VAL A 174 -3.28 13.11 -4.27
CA VAL A 174 -3.12 14.45 -3.73
C VAL A 174 -3.84 14.54 -2.39
N GLY A 175 -3.31 15.34 -1.49
CA GLY A 175 -3.91 15.54 -0.18
C GLY A 175 -3.60 16.90 0.41
N TRP A 176 -4.42 17.28 1.37
CA TRP A 176 -4.30 18.47 2.15
C TRP A 176 -4.67 18.19 3.60
N ALA A 177 -3.93 18.79 4.53
CA ALA A 177 -4.29 18.78 5.94
C ALA A 177 -4.07 20.17 6.52
N PHE A 178 -5.02 20.57 7.37
CA PHE A 178 -4.96 21.75 8.21
C PHE A 178 -4.80 21.31 9.66
N ASN A 179 -3.82 21.87 10.36
CA ASN A 179 -3.59 21.62 11.78
C ASN A 179 -3.61 22.96 12.54
N ALA A 180 -4.58 23.11 13.44
CA ALA A 180 -4.69 24.29 14.30
C ALA A 180 -3.92 24.11 15.60
N ASP A 181 -3.56 25.22 16.24
CA ASP A 181 -2.77 25.23 17.49
C ASP A 181 -3.51 24.62 18.69
N ASN A 182 -4.85 24.58 18.63
CA ASN A 182 -5.70 23.99 19.67
C ASN A 182 -5.88 22.46 19.55
N GLY A 183 -5.16 21.80 18.64
CA GLY A 183 -5.23 20.36 18.39
C GLY A 183 -6.33 19.94 17.40
N PHE A 184 -7.12 20.88 16.86
CA PHE A 184 -8.05 20.57 15.79
C PHE A 184 -7.30 20.26 14.48
N SER A 185 -7.65 19.16 13.83
CA SER A 185 -7.08 18.76 12.55
C SER A 185 -8.18 18.38 11.56
N LEU A 186 -8.05 18.87 10.34
CA LEU A 186 -8.92 18.52 9.22
C LEU A 186 -8.06 18.09 8.05
N SER A 187 -8.38 16.98 7.41
CA SER A 187 -7.65 16.50 6.23
C SER A 187 -8.58 15.95 5.18
N SER A 188 -8.18 16.11 3.93
CA SER A 188 -8.85 15.54 2.76
C SER A 188 -7.80 15.04 1.78
N ASN A 189 -8.06 13.88 1.17
CA ASN A 189 -7.17 13.32 0.17
C ASN A 189 -7.93 12.49 -0.86
N VAL A 190 -7.32 12.34 -2.02
CA VAL A 190 -7.79 11.49 -3.11
C VAL A 190 -6.60 10.68 -3.61
N VAL A 191 -6.79 9.36 -3.72
CA VAL A 191 -5.84 8.44 -4.33
C VAL A 191 -6.57 7.65 -5.40
N SER A 192 -6.09 7.71 -6.63
CA SER A 192 -6.66 6.98 -7.75
C SER A 192 -6.46 5.47 -7.59
N LYS A 193 -7.38 4.66 -8.10
CA LYS A 193 -7.20 3.20 -8.21
C LYS A 193 -6.37 2.80 -9.43
N GLN A 194 -6.26 3.71 -10.41
CA GLN A 194 -5.53 3.50 -11.65
C GLN A 194 -4.52 4.63 -11.84
N ASN A 195 -3.31 4.30 -12.27
CA ASN A 195 -2.22 5.28 -12.44
C ASN A 195 -2.52 6.39 -13.47
N GLY A 196 -3.45 6.16 -14.39
CA GLY A 196 -3.87 7.14 -15.42
C GLY A 196 -5.00 8.08 -15.01
N CYS A 197 -5.70 7.82 -13.92
CA CYS A 197 -6.94 8.52 -13.60
C CYS A 197 -6.78 10.02 -13.30
N LEU A 198 -5.63 10.45 -12.79
CA LEU A 198 -5.36 11.88 -12.53
C LEU A 198 -4.84 12.65 -13.76
N LEU A 199 -4.56 11.98 -14.87
CA LEU A 199 -4.07 12.60 -16.09
C LEU A 199 -5.17 13.01 -17.08
N TYR A 200 -6.41 12.56 -16.87
CA TYR A 200 -7.54 12.80 -17.78
C TYR A 200 -8.54 13.82 -17.20
N THR A 201 -8.10 15.02 -16.87
CA THR A 201 -9.01 16.08 -16.44
C THR A 201 -9.26 17.15 -17.50
N SER A 202 -8.90 16.93 -18.76
CA SER A 202 -8.99 18.00 -19.78
C SER A 202 -9.87 17.70 -20.99
N ASP A 203 -10.60 16.61 -21.04
CA ASP A 203 -11.59 16.42 -22.11
C ASP A 203 -12.93 15.93 -21.53
N ALA A 204 -13.91 16.86 -21.56
CA ALA A 204 -15.27 16.63 -21.08
C ALA A 204 -16.13 15.77 -22.02
N ALA A 205 -15.52 15.07 -22.98
CA ALA A 205 -16.22 14.33 -24.03
C ALA A 205 -16.13 12.78 -23.86
N ASP A 206 -15.27 12.27 -22.98
CA ASP A 206 -15.20 10.82 -22.72
C ASP A 206 -15.58 10.54 -21.26
N GLU A 207 -16.85 10.21 -21.05
CA GLU A 207 -17.39 9.75 -19.77
C GLU A 207 -16.87 8.35 -19.41
N GLY A 208 -15.59 8.25 -19.11
CA GLY A 208 -15.01 7.09 -18.47
C GLY A 208 -14.93 7.30 -16.97
N TRP A 209 -15.78 6.66 -16.19
CA TRP A 209 -15.68 6.65 -14.74
C TRP A 209 -14.35 6.01 -14.31
N CYS A 210 -13.52 6.78 -13.62
CA CYS A 210 -12.33 6.25 -12.94
C CYS A 210 -12.68 5.35 -11.75
#